data_5aa89933fb3db6fd344a6f799d39aa25
#
_entry.id   5aa89933fb3db6fd344a6f799d39aa25
#
_cell.length_a   1.000
_cell.length_b   1.000
_cell.length_c   1.000
_cell.angle_alpha   90.00
_cell.angle_beta   90.00
_cell.angle_gamma   90.00
#
_symmetry.space_group_name_H-M   'P 1'
#
loop_
_entity.id
_entity.type
_entity.pdbx_description
1 polymer ?
#
loop_
_entity_poly.entity_id
_entity_poly.type
_entity_poly.pdbx_seq_one_letter_code
_entity_poly.pdbx_strand_id
1 'polypeptide(L)'
;MTGVQTCALPIFPGQFENPANPEAHRKTTGPEIWQDTDGKVDFFVAGVGTGGTVSGTGAYLKSKNPAVQVVAVEPFDSQVLAGGKPGPHKIQGIGAGFVPKILDTGIYDTIYPVKNDDAFATAKLIAKHEGILVGISSGAALYAALELAKKPENAGKTIVALLPDSGDRYYSTTLFSD
;
A
#
# COMPACT_ATOMS: atom_id res chain seq x y z
N MET A 1 31.25 26.34 32.65
CA MET A 1 29.99 25.61 32.28
C MET A 1 29.77 25.82 30.82
N THR A 2 30.20 24.88 30.02
CA THR A 2 30.02 24.88 28.55
C THR A 2 28.65 24.30 28.27
N GLY A 3 27.68 25.18 27.98
CA GLY A 3 26.37 24.77 27.53
C GLY A 3 26.47 24.14 26.15
N VAL A 4 26.39 22.84 26.06
CA VAL A 4 26.18 22.14 24.79
C VAL A 4 24.73 22.40 24.40
N GLN A 5 24.50 23.40 23.56
CA GLN A 5 23.24 23.56 22.84
C GLN A 5 23.17 22.48 21.76
N THR A 6 22.57 21.34 22.08
CA THR A 6 22.12 20.42 21.05
C THR A 6 20.86 21.00 20.41
N CYS A 7 21.03 21.88 19.44
CA CYS A 7 19.98 22.21 18.50
C CYS A 7 19.75 20.97 17.60
N ALA A 8 19.08 19.97 18.11
CA ALA A 8 18.46 18.95 17.26
C ALA A 8 17.25 19.63 16.59
N LEU A 9 17.49 20.30 15.47
CA LEU A 9 16.41 20.69 14.59
C LEU A 9 15.71 19.41 14.14
N PRO A 10 14.36 19.32 14.23
CA PRO A 10 13.65 18.14 13.76
C PRO A 10 13.98 17.94 12.28
N ILE A 11 14.51 16.76 11.94
CA ILE A 11 14.71 16.37 10.55
C ILE A 11 13.35 15.94 10.02
N PHE A 12 12.80 16.75 9.12
CA PHE A 12 11.56 16.43 8.41
C PHE A 12 11.92 15.77 7.07
N PRO A 13 11.75 14.46 6.92
CA PRO A 13 12.04 13.77 5.65
C PRO A 13 11.08 14.16 4.53
N GLY A 14 9.93 14.78 4.83
CA GLY A 14 8.96 15.26 3.83
C GLY A 14 8.35 14.13 3.01
N GLN A 15 7.94 13.04 3.65
CA GLN A 15 7.57 11.79 2.96
C GLN A 15 6.51 11.93 1.87
N PHE A 16 5.68 12.98 1.89
CA PHE A 16 4.64 13.27 0.88
C PHE A 16 5.14 14.08 -0.31
N GLU A 17 6.36 14.62 -0.23
CA GLU A 17 6.92 15.53 -1.24
C GLU A 17 8.33 15.12 -1.69
N ASN A 18 9.03 14.31 -0.90
CA ASN A 18 10.41 13.93 -1.17
C ASN A 18 10.48 12.83 -2.25
N PRO A 19 11.08 13.11 -3.42
CA PRO A 19 11.20 12.14 -4.51
C PRO A 19 12.06 10.92 -4.17
N ALA A 20 12.87 10.98 -3.11
CA ALA A 20 13.62 9.83 -2.62
C ALA A 20 12.70 8.68 -2.15
N ASN A 21 11.45 8.98 -1.75
CA ASN A 21 10.47 7.98 -1.35
C ASN A 21 10.10 7.03 -2.53
N PRO A 22 9.49 7.48 -3.64
CA PRO A 22 9.22 6.59 -4.76
C PRO A 22 10.51 6.02 -5.39
N GLU A 23 11.61 6.77 -5.40
CA GLU A 23 12.88 6.29 -5.95
C GLU A 23 13.45 5.11 -5.15
N ALA A 24 13.29 5.08 -3.83
CA ALA A 24 13.66 3.93 -3.02
C ALA A 24 12.91 2.67 -3.46
N HIS A 25 11.59 2.74 -3.62
CA HIS A 25 10.78 1.62 -4.09
C HIS A 25 11.12 1.22 -5.53
N ARG A 26 11.45 2.17 -6.39
CA ARG A 26 11.88 1.89 -7.76
C ARG A 26 13.20 1.12 -7.80
N LYS A 27 14.12 1.39 -6.84
CA LYS A 27 15.44 0.75 -6.76
C LYS A 27 15.48 -0.55 -5.97
N THR A 28 14.53 -0.79 -5.08
CA THR A 28 14.51 -1.95 -4.18
C THR A 28 13.25 -2.78 -4.36
N THR A 29 12.11 -2.34 -3.88
CA THR A 29 10.85 -3.09 -3.86
C THR A 29 10.42 -3.61 -5.23
N GLY A 30 10.51 -2.77 -6.27
CA GLY A 30 10.17 -3.16 -7.64
C GLY A 30 11.07 -4.28 -8.18
N PRO A 31 12.42 -4.12 -8.14
CA PRO A 31 13.36 -5.19 -8.51
C PRO A 31 13.18 -6.48 -7.72
N GLU A 32 12.98 -6.41 -6.40
CA GLU A 32 12.76 -7.58 -5.55
C GLU A 32 11.51 -8.35 -5.98
N ILE A 33 10.37 -7.68 -6.13
CA ILE A 33 9.12 -8.31 -6.60
C ILE A 33 9.34 -8.97 -7.97
N TRP A 34 9.99 -8.27 -8.90
CA TRP A 34 10.24 -8.80 -10.24
C TRP A 34 11.11 -10.05 -10.21
N GLN A 35 12.16 -10.06 -9.39
CA GLN A 35 13.06 -11.19 -9.23
C GLN A 35 12.35 -12.37 -8.56
N ASP A 36 11.64 -12.13 -7.44
CA ASP A 36 11.00 -13.19 -6.64
C ASP A 36 9.83 -13.86 -7.38
N THR A 37 9.28 -13.19 -8.40
CA THR A 37 8.21 -13.74 -9.23
C THR A 37 8.69 -14.28 -10.58
N ASP A 38 10.01 -14.34 -10.83
CA ASP A 38 10.58 -14.66 -12.15
C ASP A 38 9.99 -13.78 -13.28
N GLY A 39 9.68 -12.53 -12.98
CA GLY A 39 9.07 -11.58 -13.90
C GLY A 39 7.60 -11.88 -14.24
N LYS A 40 6.95 -12.77 -13.52
CA LYS A 40 5.55 -13.18 -13.75
C LYS A 40 4.60 -12.39 -12.84
N VAL A 41 4.44 -11.11 -13.10
CA VAL A 41 3.52 -10.22 -12.39
C VAL A 41 2.46 -9.73 -13.37
N ASP A 42 1.20 -10.03 -13.12
CA ASP A 42 0.06 -9.48 -13.86
C ASP A 42 -0.57 -8.30 -13.12
N PHE A 43 -0.68 -8.40 -11.80
CA PHE A 43 -1.22 -7.34 -10.94
C PHE A 43 -0.27 -7.02 -9.79
N PHE A 44 -0.09 -5.73 -9.52
CA PHE A 44 0.54 -5.21 -8.32
C PHE A 44 -0.48 -4.39 -7.53
N VAL A 45 -0.77 -4.80 -6.30
CA VAL A 45 -1.79 -4.21 -5.42
C VAL A 45 -1.13 -3.60 -4.20
N ALA A 46 -1.31 -2.32 -3.97
CA ALA A 46 -0.77 -1.66 -2.79
C ALA A 46 -1.66 -0.51 -2.30
N GLY A 47 -1.68 -0.30 -0.97
CA GLY A 47 -2.35 0.83 -0.33
C GLY A 47 -1.63 2.14 -0.60
N VAL A 48 -2.39 3.23 -0.75
CA VAL A 48 -1.86 4.57 -0.98
C VAL A 48 -1.91 5.41 0.30
N GLY A 49 -0.75 5.53 0.96
CA GLY A 49 -0.51 6.53 2.00
C GLY A 49 0.18 7.74 1.39
N THR A 50 1.51 7.71 1.27
CA THR A 50 2.29 8.72 0.55
C THR A 50 2.26 8.55 -0.97
N GLY A 51 1.95 7.36 -1.44
CA GLY A 51 1.98 7.01 -2.86
C GLY A 51 3.36 6.56 -3.37
N GLY A 52 4.41 6.61 -2.53
CA GLY A 52 5.77 6.23 -2.92
C GLY A 52 5.87 4.80 -3.41
N THR A 53 5.25 3.86 -2.69
CA THR A 53 5.23 2.44 -3.04
C THR A 53 4.59 2.20 -4.39
N VAL A 54 3.36 2.71 -4.61
CA VAL A 54 2.62 2.54 -5.86
C VAL A 54 3.38 3.16 -7.02
N SER A 55 3.88 4.40 -6.85
CA SER A 55 4.61 5.11 -7.91
C SER A 55 5.93 4.45 -8.24
N GLY A 56 6.77 4.18 -7.25
CA GLY A 56 8.11 3.65 -7.49
C GLY A 56 8.11 2.20 -7.98
N THR A 57 7.36 1.32 -7.30
CA THR A 57 7.23 -0.09 -7.69
C THR A 57 6.50 -0.22 -9.03
N GLY A 58 5.38 0.51 -9.20
CA GLY A 58 4.62 0.50 -10.45
C GLY A 58 5.46 0.95 -11.65
N ALA A 59 6.23 2.03 -11.49
CA ALA A 59 7.13 2.50 -12.54
C ALA A 59 8.18 1.46 -12.93
N TYR A 60 8.77 0.77 -11.94
CA TYR A 60 9.72 -0.30 -12.22
C TYR A 60 9.07 -1.48 -12.94
N LEU A 61 7.98 -2.01 -12.40
CA LEU A 61 7.29 -3.17 -12.97
C LEU A 61 6.80 -2.89 -14.40
N LYS A 62 6.19 -1.75 -14.65
CA LYS A 62 5.75 -1.35 -16.00
C LYS A 62 6.92 -1.08 -16.95
N SER A 63 8.10 -0.70 -16.46
CA SER A 63 9.30 -0.59 -17.28
C SER A 63 9.80 -1.94 -17.78
N LYS A 64 9.49 -3.03 -17.06
CA LYS A 64 9.82 -4.41 -17.43
C LYS A 64 8.74 -5.05 -18.29
N ASN A 65 7.48 -4.84 -17.90
CA ASN A 65 6.31 -5.32 -18.63
C ASN A 65 5.19 -4.26 -18.56
N PRO A 66 4.95 -3.50 -19.64
CA PRO A 66 3.91 -2.48 -19.67
C PRO A 66 2.47 -3.01 -19.43
N ALA A 67 2.26 -4.33 -19.57
CA ALA A 67 0.95 -4.95 -19.34
C ALA A 67 0.62 -5.18 -17.86
N VAL A 68 1.59 -4.99 -16.95
CA VAL A 68 1.34 -5.08 -15.50
C VAL A 68 0.27 -4.08 -15.09
N GLN A 69 -0.77 -4.57 -14.44
CA GLN A 69 -1.84 -3.74 -13.89
C GLN A 69 -1.49 -3.29 -12.47
N VAL A 70 -1.40 -2.00 -12.24
CA VAL A 70 -1.15 -1.42 -10.91
C VAL A 70 -2.47 -1.01 -10.30
N VAL A 71 -2.76 -1.53 -9.10
CA VAL A 71 -4.00 -1.29 -8.36
C VAL A 71 -3.70 -0.48 -7.11
N ALA A 72 -4.21 0.74 -7.08
CA ALA A 72 -4.10 1.65 -5.95
C ALA A 72 -5.27 1.43 -4.99
N VAL A 73 -4.98 1.06 -3.73
CA VAL A 73 -6.02 0.84 -2.73
C VAL A 73 -6.19 2.09 -1.87
N GLU A 74 -7.45 2.53 -1.72
CA GLU A 74 -7.83 3.63 -0.84
C GLU A 74 -9.00 3.25 0.06
N PRO A 75 -9.22 3.95 1.20
CA PRO A 75 -10.38 3.70 2.05
C PRO A 75 -11.69 4.09 1.35
N PHE A 76 -12.72 3.23 1.46
CA PHE A 76 -14.05 3.49 0.88
C PHE A 76 -14.67 4.80 1.39
N ASP A 77 -14.44 5.13 2.66
CA ASP A 77 -14.99 6.34 3.28
C ASP A 77 -14.18 7.62 2.95
N SER A 78 -13.04 7.49 2.22
CA SER A 78 -12.14 8.59 1.86
C SER A 78 -11.56 8.41 0.46
N GLN A 79 -12.43 8.40 -0.56
CA GLN A 79 -12.09 8.08 -1.96
C GLN A 79 -11.50 9.30 -2.71
N VAL A 80 -10.41 9.84 -2.20
CA VAL A 80 -9.79 11.06 -2.76
C VAL A 80 -9.12 10.81 -4.10
N LEU A 81 -8.53 9.62 -4.29
CA LEU A 81 -7.89 9.26 -5.56
C LEU A 81 -8.92 9.10 -6.69
N ALA A 82 -10.12 8.61 -6.35
CA ALA A 82 -11.24 8.50 -7.28
C ALA A 82 -11.99 9.83 -7.50
N GLY A 83 -11.46 10.96 -7.00
CA GLY A 83 -12.07 12.29 -7.14
C GLY A 83 -13.18 12.59 -6.14
N GLY A 84 -13.36 11.74 -5.12
CA GLY A 84 -14.30 11.95 -4.01
C GLY A 84 -13.75 12.90 -2.94
N LYS A 85 -14.51 13.02 -1.86
CA LYS A 85 -14.12 13.85 -0.70
C LYS A 85 -13.38 13.03 0.35
N PRO A 86 -12.44 13.65 1.11
CA PRO A 86 -11.86 13.01 2.27
C PRO A 86 -12.92 12.76 3.33
N GLY A 87 -12.80 11.65 4.03
CA GLY A 87 -13.69 11.26 5.12
C GLY A 87 -12.96 10.46 6.20
N PRO A 88 -13.56 10.33 7.40
CA PRO A 88 -12.97 9.55 8.49
C PRO A 88 -13.00 8.06 8.17
N HIS A 89 -11.90 7.37 8.41
CA HIS A 89 -11.79 5.92 8.26
C HIS A 89 -10.86 5.32 9.32
N LYS A 90 -10.87 3.99 9.43
CA LYS A 90 -10.09 3.24 10.43
C LYS A 90 -8.88 2.50 9.84
N ILE A 91 -8.63 2.61 8.54
CA ILE A 91 -7.51 1.94 7.87
C ILE A 91 -6.26 2.79 8.05
N GLN A 92 -5.51 2.57 9.13
CA GLN A 92 -4.28 3.30 9.43
C GLN A 92 -3.22 3.04 8.34
N GLY A 93 -2.43 4.09 8.03
CA GLY A 93 -1.31 4.01 7.08
C GLY A 93 -1.64 4.38 5.64
N ILE A 94 -2.91 4.41 5.25
CA ILE A 94 -3.37 4.85 3.93
C ILE A 94 -4.46 5.93 4.03
N GLY A 95 -4.85 6.53 2.90
CA GLY A 95 -5.94 7.51 2.87
C GLY A 95 -5.60 8.82 3.55
N ALA A 96 -4.55 9.52 3.11
CA ALA A 96 -4.08 10.78 3.70
C ALA A 96 -5.08 11.96 3.64
N GLY A 97 -6.21 11.79 2.94
CA GLY A 97 -7.22 12.84 2.77
C GLY A 97 -6.90 13.86 1.67
N PHE A 98 -5.81 13.68 0.97
CA PHE A 98 -5.38 14.48 -0.19
C PHE A 98 -4.56 13.63 -1.15
N VAL A 99 -4.38 14.09 -2.39
CA VAL A 99 -3.50 13.44 -3.36
C VAL A 99 -2.05 13.88 -3.08
N PRO A 100 -1.14 12.96 -2.69
CA PRO A 100 0.25 13.31 -2.40
C PRO A 100 1.00 13.83 -3.64
N LYS A 101 1.94 14.78 -3.45
CA LYS A 101 2.72 15.34 -4.55
C LYS A 101 3.62 14.33 -5.25
N ILE A 102 4.11 13.32 -4.52
CA ILE A 102 4.98 12.27 -5.07
C ILE A 102 4.22 11.11 -5.69
N LEU A 103 2.88 11.08 -5.58
CA LEU A 103 2.07 10.07 -6.23
C LEU A 103 1.99 10.37 -7.73
N ASP A 104 2.50 9.46 -8.53
CA ASP A 104 2.26 9.47 -9.98
C ASP A 104 0.85 8.93 -10.25
N THR A 105 -0.08 9.85 -10.52
CA THR A 105 -1.48 9.50 -10.78
C THR A 105 -1.70 8.82 -12.14
N GLY A 106 -0.70 8.79 -13.01
CA GLY A 106 -0.73 8.07 -14.28
C GLY A 106 -0.22 6.63 -14.20
N ILE A 107 0.33 6.22 -13.05
CA ILE A 107 0.98 4.90 -12.93
C ILE A 107 0.00 3.78 -12.64
N TYR A 108 -1.06 4.03 -11.90
CA TYR A 108 -2.06 3.01 -11.56
C TYR A 108 -3.18 2.93 -12.61
N ASP A 109 -3.63 1.72 -12.86
CA ASP A 109 -4.67 1.42 -13.85
C ASP A 109 -6.06 1.35 -13.21
N THR A 110 -6.09 1.03 -11.92
CA THR A 110 -7.34 0.86 -11.16
C THR A 110 -7.20 1.44 -9.75
N ILE A 111 -8.23 2.09 -9.26
CA ILE A 111 -8.39 2.47 -7.87
C ILE A 111 -9.39 1.49 -7.25
N TYR A 112 -9.02 0.89 -6.11
CA TYR A 112 -9.87 -0.05 -5.41
C TYR A 112 -10.23 0.47 -4.01
N PRO A 113 -11.47 0.91 -3.78
CA PRO A 113 -11.91 1.36 -2.46
C PRO A 113 -12.23 0.16 -1.56
N VAL A 114 -11.69 0.16 -0.32
CA VAL A 114 -11.88 -0.90 0.66
C VAL A 114 -12.55 -0.36 1.92
N LYS A 115 -13.58 -1.06 2.42
CA LYS A 115 -14.26 -0.72 3.66
C LYS A 115 -13.41 -1.10 4.89
N ASN A 116 -13.62 -0.39 6.00
CA ASN A 116 -12.93 -0.69 7.25
C ASN A 116 -13.09 -2.15 7.67
N ASP A 117 -14.33 -2.66 7.66
CA ASP A 117 -14.63 -4.02 8.13
C ASP A 117 -13.97 -5.09 7.25
N ASP A 118 -13.92 -4.88 5.93
CA ASP A 118 -13.26 -5.79 4.99
C ASP A 118 -11.75 -5.85 5.23
N ALA A 119 -11.11 -4.70 5.50
CA ALA A 119 -9.70 -4.63 5.83
C ALA A 119 -9.37 -5.38 7.13
N PHE A 120 -10.15 -5.14 8.18
CA PHE A 120 -9.99 -5.81 9.48
C PHE A 120 -10.22 -7.32 9.39
N ALA A 121 -11.32 -7.75 8.74
CA ALA A 121 -11.65 -9.15 8.56
C ALA A 121 -10.55 -9.90 7.78
N THR A 122 -10.02 -9.27 6.73
CA THR A 122 -8.98 -9.89 5.89
C THR A 122 -7.64 -9.97 6.61
N ALA A 123 -7.26 -8.97 7.42
CA ALA A 123 -6.06 -9.05 8.25
C ALA A 123 -6.15 -10.19 9.29
N LYS A 124 -7.33 -10.40 9.90
CA LYS A 124 -7.59 -11.56 10.79
C LYS A 124 -7.58 -12.88 10.00
N LEU A 125 -8.11 -12.89 8.78
CA LEU A 125 -8.20 -14.07 7.93
C LEU A 125 -6.81 -14.63 7.58
N ILE A 126 -5.89 -13.79 7.11
CA ILE A 126 -4.53 -14.23 6.76
C ILE A 126 -3.77 -14.71 8.00
N ALA A 127 -3.96 -14.05 9.16
CA ALA A 127 -3.36 -14.51 10.41
C ALA A 127 -3.83 -15.92 10.78
N LYS A 128 -5.12 -16.20 10.59
CA LYS A 128 -5.72 -17.50 10.91
C LYS A 128 -5.31 -18.62 9.95
N HIS A 129 -5.22 -18.33 8.65
CA HIS A 129 -5.01 -19.36 7.62
C HIS A 129 -3.54 -19.57 7.26
N GLU A 130 -2.75 -18.48 7.26
CA GLU A 130 -1.35 -18.50 6.83
C GLU A 130 -0.37 -18.27 8.01
N GLY A 131 -0.86 -17.92 9.20
CA GLY A 131 -0.02 -17.62 10.35
C GLY A 131 0.74 -16.30 10.24
N ILE A 132 0.35 -15.42 9.31
CA ILE A 132 1.02 -14.15 9.05
C ILE A 132 0.24 -13.02 9.71
N LEU A 133 0.83 -12.41 10.75
CA LEU A 133 0.25 -11.26 11.42
C LEU A 133 0.58 -9.97 10.65
N VAL A 134 -0.45 -9.29 10.16
CA VAL A 134 -0.33 -8.08 9.34
C VAL A 134 -1.12 -6.91 9.94
N GLY A 135 -0.79 -5.68 9.52
CA GLY A 135 -1.55 -4.49 9.87
C GLY A 135 -2.83 -4.30 9.07
N ILE A 136 -3.62 -3.28 9.44
CA ILE A 136 -4.94 -3.01 8.87
C ILE A 136 -4.85 -2.66 7.38
N SER A 137 -3.88 -1.84 6.98
CA SER A 137 -3.67 -1.49 5.57
C SER A 137 -3.20 -2.66 4.71
N SER A 138 -2.46 -3.61 5.33
CA SER A 138 -2.11 -4.89 4.69
C SER A 138 -3.36 -5.73 4.41
N GLY A 139 -4.29 -5.78 5.38
CA GLY A 139 -5.59 -6.40 5.18
C GLY A 139 -6.41 -5.77 4.05
N ALA A 140 -6.35 -4.44 3.91
CA ALA A 140 -6.99 -3.75 2.80
C ALA A 140 -6.38 -4.11 1.44
N ALA A 141 -5.06 -4.12 1.33
CA ALA A 141 -4.38 -4.51 0.08
C ALA A 141 -4.68 -5.98 -0.28
N LEU A 142 -4.63 -6.86 0.70
CA LEU A 142 -4.95 -8.28 0.50
C LEU A 142 -6.43 -8.49 0.10
N TYR A 143 -7.37 -7.75 0.72
CA TYR A 143 -8.78 -7.82 0.32
C TYR A 143 -8.97 -7.48 -1.15
N ALA A 144 -8.39 -6.36 -1.60
CA ALA A 144 -8.48 -5.98 -3.01
C ALA A 144 -7.86 -7.05 -3.94
N ALA A 145 -6.73 -7.65 -3.55
CA ALA A 145 -6.10 -8.73 -4.31
C ALA A 145 -6.98 -9.99 -4.38
N LEU A 146 -7.61 -10.37 -3.27
CA LEU A 146 -8.54 -11.50 -3.23
C LEU A 146 -9.77 -11.28 -4.12
N GLU A 147 -10.33 -10.07 -4.11
CA GLU A 147 -11.45 -9.74 -4.99
C GLU A 147 -11.07 -9.75 -6.48
N LEU A 148 -9.83 -9.36 -6.81
CA LEU A 148 -9.30 -9.52 -8.17
C LEU A 148 -9.12 -11.00 -8.54
N ALA A 149 -8.62 -11.82 -7.60
CA ALA A 149 -8.39 -13.25 -7.83
C ALA A 149 -9.69 -14.05 -8.05
N LYS A 150 -10.81 -13.60 -7.46
CA LYS A 150 -12.12 -14.22 -7.65
C LYS A 150 -12.71 -14.03 -9.06
N LYS A 151 -12.20 -13.08 -9.82
CA LYS A 151 -12.71 -12.81 -11.18
C LYS A 151 -12.25 -13.89 -12.15
N PRO A 152 -13.17 -14.54 -12.89
CA PRO A 152 -12.82 -15.61 -13.83
C PRO A 152 -11.76 -15.22 -14.87
N GLU A 153 -11.79 -13.97 -15.33
CA GLU A 153 -10.83 -13.42 -16.30
C GLU A 153 -9.40 -13.32 -15.76
N ASN A 154 -9.22 -13.44 -14.44
CA ASN A 154 -7.93 -13.42 -13.77
C ASN A 154 -7.43 -14.82 -13.40
N ALA A 155 -8.11 -15.87 -13.83
CA ALA A 155 -7.64 -17.23 -13.57
C ALA A 155 -6.25 -17.47 -14.18
N GLY A 156 -5.33 -18.01 -13.36
CA GLY A 156 -3.94 -18.27 -13.75
C GLY A 156 -3.02 -17.05 -13.76
N LYS A 157 -3.51 -15.86 -13.39
CA LYS A 157 -2.68 -14.64 -13.27
C LYS A 157 -1.98 -14.57 -11.92
N THR A 158 -0.82 -13.95 -11.92
CA THR A 158 -0.04 -13.66 -10.71
C THR A 158 -0.41 -12.29 -10.15
N ILE A 159 -0.95 -12.28 -8.93
CA ILE A 159 -1.36 -11.08 -8.21
C ILE A 159 -0.45 -10.89 -7.00
N VAL A 160 0.32 -9.82 -6.98
CA VAL A 160 1.21 -9.46 -5.86
C VAL A 160 0.53 -8.39 -5.02
N ALA A 161 0.25 -8.70 -3.76
CA ALA A 161 -0.24 -7.74 -2.78
C ALA A 161 0.88 -7.32 -1.84
N LEU A 162 1.14 -6.02 -1.71
CA LEU A 162 2.14 -5.52 -0.77
C LEU A 162 1.52 -5.35 0.61
N LEU A 163 2.11 -6.04 1.60
CA LEU A 163 1.73 -6.00 3.01
C LEU A 163 2.79 -5.18 3.77
N PRO A 164 2.54 -3.88 4.04
CA PRO A 164 3.61 -2.94 4.42
C PRO A 164 4.09 -3.08 5.86
N ASP A 165 3.33 -3.71 6.74
CA ASP A 165 3.67 -3.82 8.15
C ASP A 165 3.12 -5.09 8.82
N SER A 166 3.68 -5.39 9.99
CA SER A 166 3.25 -6.52 10.82
C SER A 166 2.17 -6.13 11.83
N GLY A 167 1.46 -7.12 12.35
CA GLY A 167 0.35 -6.93 13.28
C GLY A 167 0.74 -6.48 14.68
N ASP A 168 2.02 -6.60 15.09
CA ASP A 168 2.51 -6.22 16.42
C ASP A 168 2.26 -4.75 16.76
N ARG A 169 2.20 -3.87 15.76
CA ARG A 169 1.87 -2.44 15.93
C ARG A 169 0.41 -2.17 16.29
N TYR A 170 -0.45 -3.18 16.21
CA TYR A 170 -1.91 -3.06 16.29
C TYR A 170 -2.52 -3.76 17.49
N TYR A 171 -1.71 -4.29 18.45
CA TYR A 171 -2.22 -4.94 19.67
C TYR A 171 -3.09 -4.05 20.55
N SER A 172 -2.88 -2.73 20.49
CA SER A 172 -3.70 -1.75 21.21
C SER A 172 -4.96 -1.30 20.46
N THR A 173 -5.21 -1.85 19.29
CA THR A 173 -6.36 -1.53 18.44
C THR A 173 -7.40 -2.64 18.48
N THR A 174 -8.57 -2.39 17.88
CA THR A 174 -9.62 -3.41 17.73
C THR A 174 -9.30 -4.50 16.68
N LEU A 175 -8.11 -4.48 16.07
CA LEU A 175 -7.73 -5.50 15.09
C LEU A 175 -7.65 -6.89 15.72
N PHE A 176 -7.14 -7.00 16.96
CA PHE A 176 -6.96 -8.27 17.66
C PHE A 176 -7.81 -8.38 18.93
N SER A 177 -8.69 -7.42 19.22
CA SER A 177 -9.70 -7.58 20.25
C SER A 177 -10.90 -8.34 19.69
N ASP A 178 -11.45 -9.24 20.51
CA ASP A 178 -12.70 -9.96 20.24
C ASP A 178 -13.91 -9.03 20.18
#